data_91c94af04a58f6f80f4efef66d610d94
#
_entry.id   91c94af04a58f6f80f4efef66d610d94
#
_cell.length_a   1.000
_cell.length_b   1.000
_cell.length_c   1.000
_cell.angle_alpha   90.00
_cell.angle_beta   90.00
_cell.angle_gamma   90.00
#
_symmetry.space_group_name_H-M   'P 1'
#
loop_
_entity.id
_entity.type
_entity.pdbx_description
1 polymer ?
#
loop_
_entity_poly.entity_id
_entity_poly.type
_entity_poly.pdbx_seq_one_letter_code
_entity_poly.pdbx_strand_id
1 'polypeptide(L)'
;MVRSELLQKLCNLYPNILRKDIKKILEIIFHELTEALCRGDNIEIRGFGIFKTTVKKARIGRNPKNAEPVQIPEKRAIKWKMSKTFFNRLNKNFTENKISDTY
;
A
#
# COMPACT_ATOMS: atom_id res chain seq x y z
N MET A 1 7.54 -7.83 5.91
CA MET A 1 8.67 -7.55 5.00
C MET A 1 8.98 -6.06 5.02
N VAL A 2 10.24 -5.73 5.18
CA VAL A 2 10.69 -4.33 5.13
C VAL A 2 11.43 -4.07 3.82
N ARG A 3 11.66 -2.78 3.52
CA ARG A 3 12.28 -2.37 2.26
C ARG A 3 13.67 -2.99 2.05
N SER A 4 14.45 -3.13 3.10
CA SER A 4 15.79 -3.76 3.02
C SER A 4 15.72 -5.23 2.63
N GLU A 5 14.70 -5.93 3.07
CA GLU A 5 14.49 -7.33 2.67
C GLU A 5 14.12 -7.45 1.20
N LEU A 6 13.26 -6.54 0.71
CA LEU A 6 12.92 -6.49 -0.70
C LEU A 6 14.14 -6.20 -1.55
N LEU A 7 14.98 -5.24 -1.12
CA LEU A 7 16.23 -4.92 -1.79
C LEU A 7 17.15 -6.14 -1.87
N GLN A 8 17.28 -6.89 -0.76
CA GLN A 8 18.12 -8.09 -0.74
C GLN A 8 17.61 -9.16 -1.70
N LYS A 9 16.31 -9.37 -1.76
CA LYS A 9 15.71 -10.33 -2.71
C LYS A 9 15.99 -9.93 -4.16
N LEU A 10 15.88 -8.66 -4.48
CA LEU A 10 16.19 -8.15 -5.82
C LEU A 10 17.68 -8.36 -6.16
N CYS A 11 18.56 -8.09 -5.22
CA CYS A 11 20.00 -8.32 -5.41
C CYS A 11 20.31 -9.80 -5.66
N ASN A 12 19.62 -10.70 -4.97
CA ASN A 12 19.78 -12.14 -5.16
C ASN A 12 19.31 -12.60 -6.55
N LEU A 13 18.24 -11.99 -7.05
CA LEU A 13 17.68 -12.30 -8.37
C LEU A 13 18.54 -11.73 -9.51
N TYR A 14 19.24 -10.64 -9.26
CA TYR A 14 20.04 -9.93 -10.27
C TYR A 14 21.48 -9.74 -9.79
N PRO A 15 22.24 -10.83 -9.64
CA PRO A 15 23.58 -10.77 -9.05
C PRO A 15 24.59 -9.99 -9.90
N ASN A 16 24.28 -9.78 -11.20
CA ASN A 16 25.15 -9.03 -12.09
C ASN A 16 24.98 -7.51 -12.01
N ILE A 17 23.96 -7.06 -11.28
CA ILE A 17 23.71 -5.63 -11.09
C ILE A 17 24.21 -5.22 -9.71
N LEU A 18 24.94 -4.11 -9.65
CA LEU A 18 25.47 -3.61 -8.38
C LEU A 18 24.34 -3.28 -7.40
N ARG A 19 24.53 -3.62 -6.13
CA ARG A 19 23.54 -3.35 -5.08
C ARG A 19 23.17 -1.88 -5.01
N LYS A 20 24.14 -0.96 -5.16
CA LYS A 20 23.86 0.48 -5.16
C LYS A 20 22.92 0.92 -6.27
N ASP A 21 23.01 0.26 -7.44
CA ASP A 21 22.16 0.57 -8.59
C ASP A 21 20.74 0.06 -8.38
N ILE A 22 20.58 -1.16 -7.85
CA ILE A 22 19.28 -1.71 -7.50
C ILE A 22 18.60 -0.87 -6.43
N LYS A 23 19.36 -0.45 -5.42
CA LYS A 23 18.85 0.42 -4.36
C LYS A 23 18.35 1.75 -4.92
N LYS A 24 19.11 2.34 -5.84
CA LYS A 24 18.73 3.59 -6.49
C LYS A 24 17.46 3.44 -7.33
N ILE A 25 17.35 2.36 -8.09
CA ILE A 25 16.15 2.07 -8.88
C ILE A 25 14.92 1.95 -7.96
N LEU A 26 15.04 1.22 -6.86
CA LEU A 26 13.96 1.04 -5.91
C LEU A 26 13.54 2.37 -5.28
N GLU A 27 14.52 3.21 -4.93
CA GLU A 27 14.25 4.56 -4.40
C GLU A 27 13.50 5.44 -5.41
N ILE A 28 13.89 5.37 -6.68
CA ILE A 28 13.22 6.10 -7.76
C ILE A 28 11.77 5.63 -7.92
N ILE A 29 11.52 4.33 -7.88
CA ILE A 29 10.16 3.79 -7.99
C ILE A 29 9.28 4.35 -6.87
N PHE A 30 9.71 4.26 -5.63
CA PHE A 30 8.91 4.76 -4.50
C PHE A 30 8.76 6.28 -4.53
N HIS A 31 9.79 6.99 -4.97
CA HIS A 31 9.71 8.43 -5.13
C HIS A 31 8.65 8.83 -6.16
N GLU A 32 8.62 8.18 -7.32
CA GLU A 32 7.64 8.46 -8.36
C GLU A 32 6.21 8.13 -7.91
N LEU A 33 6.03 7.01 -7.18
CA LEU A 33 4.74 6.67 -6.63
C LEU A 33 4.25 7.71 -5.63
N THR A 34 5.14 8.14 -4.75
CA THR A 34 4.83 9.16 -3.74
C THR A 34 4.44 10.49 -4.39
N GLU A 35 5.23 10.94 -5.37
CA GLU A 35 4.97 12.19 -6.07
C GLU A 35 3.63 12.16 -6.82
N ALA A 36 3.32 11.03 -7.46
CA ALA A 36 2.06 10.86 -8.16
C ALA A 36 0.87 11.00 -7.20
N LEU A 37 0.94 10.32 -6.05
CA LEU A 37 -0.13 10.39 -5.05
C LEU A 37 -0.25 11.78 -4.43
N CYS A 38 0.88 12.47 -4.23
CA CYS A 38 0.88 13.85 -3.73
C CYS A 38 0.22 14.82 -4.71
N ARG A 39 0.33 14.57 -6.02
CA ARG A 39 -0.37 15.37 -7.03
C ARG A 39 -1.87 15.09 -7.11
N GLY A 40 -2.34 14.05 -6.44
CA GLY A 40 -3.74 13.63 -6.50
C GLY A 40 -4.03 12.60 -7.59
N ASP A 41 -3.00 12.03 -8.20
CA ASP A 41 -3.17 10.97 -9.20
C ASP A 41 -3.54 9.65 -8.53
N ASN A 42 -4.22 8.80 -9.28
CA ASN A 42 -4.43 7.41 -8.87
C ASN A 42 -3.34 6.55 -9.49
N ILE A 43 -2.96 5.48 -8.78
CA ILE A 43 -1.95 4.54 -9.28
C ILE A 43 -2.61 3.18 -9.42
N GLU A 44 -2.62 2.66 -10.64
CA GLU A 44 -3.08 1.30 -10.91
C GLU A 44 -1.88 0.41 -11.23
N ILE A 45 -1.72 -0.65 -10.44
CA ILE A 45 -0.70 -1.67 -10.68
C ILE A 45 -1.46 -2.95 -11.04
N ARG A 46 -1.46 -3.27 -12.34
CA ARG A 46 -2.21 -4.42 -12.86
C ARG A 46 -1.81 -5.70 -12.13
N GLY A 47 -2.80 -6.48 -11.71
CA GLY A 47 -2.57 -7.72 -10.97
C GLY A 47 -2.29 -7.52 -9.48
N PHE A 48 -2.14 -6.29 -9.03
CA PHE A 48 -1.86 -5.97 -7.62
C PHE A 48 -3.01 -5.18 -7.01
N GLY A 49 -3.28 -3.98 -7.50
CA GLY A 49 -4.37 -3.17 -6.99
C GLY A 49 -4.28 -1.72 -7.42
N ILE A 50 -5.15 -0.92 -6.83
CA ILE A 50 -5.25 0.51 -7.14
C ILE A 50 -5.12 1.31 -5.86
N PHE A 51 -4.27 2.33 -5.89
CA PHE A 51 -4.20 3.38 -4.88
C PHE A 51 -4.99 4.58 -5.40
N LYS A 52 -6.11 4.89 -4.75
CA LYS A 52 -6.94 6.04 -5.11
C LYS A 52 -6.73 7.17 -4.13
N THR A 53 -6.48 8.37 -4.64
CA THR A 53 -6.39 9.56 -3.83
C THR A 53 -7.79 10.11 -3.61
N THR A 54 -8.16 10.36 -2.36
CA THR A 54 -9.46 10.94 -1.99
C THR A 54 -9.23 12.16 -1.10
N VAL A 55 -10.21 13.09 -1.11
CA VAL A 55 -10.19 14.24 -0.22
C VAL A 55 -11.28 14.03 0.83
N LYS A 56 -10.88 14.01 2.09
CA LYS A 56 -11.82 13.96 3.21
C LYS A 56 -12.12 15.40 3.65
N LYS A 57 -13.39 15.77 3.57
CA LYS A 57 -13.83 17.12 3.95
C LYS A 57 -13.58 17.40 5.42
N ALA A 58 -13.35 18.66 5.75
CA ALA A 58 -13.27 19.11 7.13
C ALA A 58 -14.57 18.74 7.85
N ARG A 59 -14.44 18.28 9.08
CA ARG A 59 -15.57 17.86 9.90
C ARG A 59 -15.31 18.15 11.37
N ILE A 60 -16.37 18.09 12.17
CA ILE A 60 -16.26 18.18 13.61
C ILE A 60 -16.33 16.76 14.16
N GLY A 61 -15.23 16.31 14.77
CA GLY A 61 -15.18 15.03 15.48
C GLY A 61 -15.34 15.25 16.98
N ARG A 62 -15.31 14.16 17.73
CA ARG A 62 -15.36 14.22 19.18
C ARG A 62 -14.13 13.53 19.77
N ASN A 63 -13.54 14.16 20.79
CA ASN A 63 -12.45 13.58 21.53
C ASN A 63 -12.97 12.39 22.36
N PRO A 64 -12.42 11.17 22.17
CA PRO A 64 -12.92 9.99 22.89
C PRO A 64 -12.74 10.06 24.41
N LYS A 65 -11.83 10.93 24.91
CA LYS A 65 -11.58 11.05 26.35
C LYS A 65 -12.60 11.90 27.08
N ASN A 66 -13.09 12.99 26.44
CA ASN A 66 -13.95 13.98 27.11
C ASN A 66 -15.18 14.36 26.30
N ALA A 67 -15.38 13.74 25.14
CA ALA A 67 -16.50 14.01 24.22
C ALA A 67 -16.58 15.46 23.73
N GLU A 68 -15.51 16.26 23.92
CA GLU A 68 -15.46 17.61 23.41
C GLU A 68 -15.36 17.64 21.88
N PRO A 69 -16.01 18.58 21.20
CA PRO A 69 -15.89 18.70 19.75
C PRO A 69 -14.47 19.10 19.37
N VAL A 70 -13.91 18.40 18.39
CA VAL A 70 -12.59 18.68 17.84
C VAL A 70 -12.75 18.95 16.34
N GLN A 71 -12.18 20.06 15.89
CA GLN A 71 -12.21 20.41 14.47
C GLN A 71 -11.17 19.58 13.72
N ILE A 72 -11.66 18.78 12.77
CA ILE A 72 -10.79 17.95 11.92
C ILE A 72 -10.67 18.65 10.57
N PRO A 73 -9.46 19.08 10.17
CA PRO A 73 -9.27 19.78 8.91
C PRO A 73 -9.45 18.87 7.70
N GLU A 74 -9.72 19.49 6.56
CA GLU A 74 -9.71 18.79 5.28
C GLU A 74 -8.34 18.18 5.03
N LYS A 75 -8.33 16.93 4.54
CA LYS A 75 -7.07 16.24 4.25
C LYS A 75 -7.21 15.31 3.07
N ARG A 76 -6.09 15.06 2.41
CA ARG A 76 -6.01 14.06 1.36
C ARG A 76 -5.68 12.72 1.99
N ALA A 77 -6.34 11.67 1.52
CA ALA A 77 -6.15 10.31 2.00
C ALA A 77 -6.04 9.35 0.83
N ILE A 78 -5.49 8.17 1.07
CA ILE A 78 -5.32 7.15 0.06
C ILE A 78 -6.21 5.97 0.41
N LYS A 79 -6.98 5.51 -0.58
CA LYS A 79 -7.81 4.33 -0.48
C LYS A 79 -7.18 3.23 -1.32
N TRP A 80 -6.89 2.11 -0.69
CA TRP A 80 -6.35 0.93 -1.36
C TRP A 80 -7.48 -0.01 -1.77
N LYS A 81 -7.41 -0.49 -3.00
CA LYS A 81 -8.31 -1.53 -3.49
C LYS A 81 -7.51 -2.64 -4.14
N MET A 82 -7.59 -3.82 -3.59
CA MET A 82 -6.89 -5.00 -4.10
C MET A 82 -7.50 -5.45 -5.43
N SER A 83 -6.65 -5.91 -6.38
CA SER A 83 -7.14 -6.50 -7.61
C SER A 83 -7.83 -7.83 -7.32
N LYS A 84 -8.75 -8.22 -8.22
CA LYS A 84 -9.44 -9.50 -8.09
C LYS A 84 -8.46 -10.68 -8.13
N THR A 85 -7.47 -10.61 -9.00
CA THR A 85 -6.43 -11.64 -9.12
C THR A 85 -5.65 -11.80 -7.81
N PHE A 86 -5.25 -10.68 -7.20
CA PHE A 86 -4.55 -10.68 -5.92
C PHE A 86 -5.45 -11.24 -4.82
N PHE A 87 -6.69 -10.78 -4.75
CA PHE A 87 -7.66 -11.24 -3.76
C PHE A 87 -7.84 -12.74 -3.83
N ASN A 88 -8.04 -13.30 -5.03
CA ASN A 88 -8.24 -14.73 -5.22
C ASN A 88 -7.02 -15.52 -4.77
N ARG A 89 -5.82 -15.05 -5.12
CA ARG A 89 -4.57 -15.70 -4.71
C ARG A 89 -4.36 -15.65 -3.20
N LEU A 90 -4.66 -14.51 -2.59
CA LEU A 90 -4.52 -14.32 -1.15
C LEU A 90 -5.45 -15.25 -0.36
N ASN A 91 -6.66 -15.45 -0.85
CA ASN A 91 -7.70 -16.18 -0.13
C ASN A 91 -7.78 -17.66 -0.49
N LYS A 92 -7.12 -18.10 -1.55
CA LYS A 92 -7.15 -19.50 -1.99
C LYS A 92 -6.72 -20.46 -0.88
N ASN A 93 -5.51 -20.30 -0.36
CA ASN A 93 -4.98 -21.16 0.69
C ASN A 93 -5.67 -20.93 2.03
N PHE A 94 -6.03 -19.70 2.31
CA PHE A 94 -6.74 -19.36 3.56
C PHE A 94 -8.11 -20.04 3.62
N THR A 95 -8.88 -20.03 2.53
CA THR A 95 -10.18 -20.69 2.44
C THR A 95 -10.04 -22.19 2.59
N GLU A 96 -9.07 -22.81 1.91
CA GLU A 96 -8.79 -24.24 2.01
C GLU A 96 -8.39 -24.63 3.44
N ASN A 97 -7.49 -23.88 4.07
CA ASN A 97 -7.05 -24.14 5.44
C ASN A 97 -8.20 -23.96 6.44
N LYS A 98 -9.03 -22.95 6.26
CA LYS A 98 -10.18 -22.69 7.11
C LYS A 98 -11.22 -23.80 7.04
N ILE A 99 -11.46 -24.31 5.84
CA ILE A 99 -12.36 -25.46 5.64
C ILE A 99 -11.78 -26.69 6.34
N SER A 100 -10.50 -26.94 6.20
CA SER A 100 -9.81 -28.07 6.86
C SER A 100 -9.88 -27.96 8.38
N ASP A 101 -9.71 -26.77 8.93
CA ASP A 101 -9.73 -26.53 10.36
C ASP A 101 -11.14 -26.62 10.95
N THR A 102 -12.16 -26.35 10.15
CA THR A 102 -13.55 -26.38 10.57
C THR A 102 -14.13 -27.79 10.63
N TYR A 103 -13.63 -28.66 9.79
CA TYR A 103 -14.06 -30.06 9.68
C TYR A 103 -12.96 -31.04 10.05
#